data_c9cdfb1165a3d600df733d53d57e9232
#
_entry.id   c9cdfb1165a3d600df733d53d57e9232
#
_cell.length_a   1.000
_cell.length_b   1.000
_cell.length_c   1.000
_cell.angle_alpha   90.00
_cell.angle_beta   90.00
_cell.angle_gamma   90.00
#
_symmetry.space_group_name_H-M   'P 1'
#
loop_
_entity.id
_entity.type
_entity.pdbx_description
1 polymer ?
#
loop_
_entity_poly.entity_id
_entity_poly.type
_entity_poly.pdbx_seq_one_letter_code
_entity_poly.pdbx_strand_id
1 'polypeptide(L)'
;MFRRVLFRSAKRPEDEQDQTDYQTIYAQADGSVAAPTAGLHFTPELLARLSEAGVETCFVTLHVGAGTFLPVKVDDIDGHRMHAEFGEVSPETAERLNRARDAGGRLICVGTTSLRLVESAAGEAGVVRPFADDTPTLITPRYRFRAADGRKVGRAHGGTP
;
A
#
# COMPACT_ATOMS: atom_id res chain seq x y z
N MET A 1 14.90 -5.57 -17.51
CA MET A 1 13.63 -5.04 -18.02
C MET A 1 12.52 -5.97 -17.52
N PHE A 2 12.03 -5.73 -16.30
CA PHE A 2 10.95 -6.54 -15.74
C PHE A 2 9.63 -5.94 -16.19
N ARG A 3 8.91 -6.71 -16.98
CA ARG A 3 7.57 -6.32 -17.45
C ARG A 3 6.61 -6.29 -16.29
N ARG A 4 5.84 -5.23 -16.25
CA ARG A 4 4.70 -4.96 -15.38
C ARG A 4 3.75 -6.13 -15.28
N VAL A 5 2.97 -6.11 -14.21
CA VAL A 5 1.93 -7.07 -13.90
C VAL A 5 1.09 -7.41 -15.10
N LEU A 6 1.05 -8.68 -15.36
CA LEU A 6 0.13 -9.26 -16.29
C LEU A 6 -1.24 -9.38 -15.62
N PHE A 7 -2.15 -8.46 -15.95
CA PHE A 7 -3.56 -8.70 -15.67
C PHE A 7 -4.01 -9.88 -16.52
N ARG A 8 -4.10 -11.06 -15.94
CA ARG A 8 -4.69 -12.21 -16.60
C ARG A 8 -6.20 -12.20 -16.39
N SER A 9 -6.93 -11.64 -17.34
CA SER A 9 -8.32 -11.98 -17.51
C SER A 9 -8.44 -13.38 -18.10
N ALA A 10 -9.20 -14.27 -17.46
CA ALA A 10 -9.53 -15.57 -18.05
C ALA A 10 -10.41 -15.45 -19.31
N LYS A 11 -10.89 -14.25 -19.65
CA LYS A 11 -11.89 -13.98 -20.70
C LYS A 11 -11.35 -13.29 -21.95
N ARG A 12 -10.20 -12.59 -21.85
CA ARG A 12 -9.58 -11.93 -22.99
C ARG A 12 -8.06 -11.85 -22.84
N PRO A 13 -7.28 -11.80 -23.96
CA PRO A 13 -5.85 -11.50 -23.89
C PRO A 13 -5.60 -10.08 -23.37
N GLU A 14 -4.42 -9.87 -22.80
CA GLU A 14 -3.93 -8.58 -22.36
C GLU A 14 -3.73 -7.64 -23.56
N ASP A 15 -4.05 -6.37 -23.39
CA ASP A 15 -3.77 -5.30 -24.35
C ASP A 15 -2.91 -4.19 -23.74
N GLU A 16 -2.47 -3.24 -24.58
CA GLU A 16 -1.61 -2.13 -24.13
C GLU A 16 -2.34 -1.19 -23.16
N GLN A 17 -3.65 -1.11 -23.23
CA GLN A 17 -4.46 -0.27 -22.35
C GLN A 17 -4.50 -0.82 -20.92
N ASP A 18 -4.46 -2.13 -20.75
CA ASP A 18 -4.37 -2.77 -19.42
C ASP A 18 -3.14 -2.30 -18.64
N GLN A 19 -2.04 -2.01 -19.33
CA GLN A 19 -0.81 -1.51 -18.69
C GLN A 19 -0.97 -0.10 -18.13
N THR A 20 -1.85 0.69 -18.71
CA THR A 20 -2.18 2.05 -18.26
C THR A 20 -3.27 2.00 -17.20
N ASP A 21 -4.33 1.25 -17.44
CA ASP A 21 -5.51 1.20 -16.59
C ASP A 21 -5.24 0.48 -15.25
N TYR A 22 -4.29 -0.47 -15.24
CA TYR A 22 -3.89 -1.18 -14.03
C TYR A 22 -2.63 -0.56 -13.39
N GLN A 23 -2.55 0.77 -13.39
CA GLN A 23 -1.47 1.52 -12.74
C GLN A 23 -2.02 2.76 -12.06
N THR A 24 -1.44 3.11 -10.91
CA THR A 24 -1.81 4.37 -10.24
C THR A 24 -1.19 5.56 -10.97
N ILE A 25 -1.88 6.71 -10.94
CA ILE A 25 -1.40 7.95 -11.57
C ILE A 25 -0.09 8.49 -10.97
N TYR A 26 0.29 7.99 -9.78
CA TYR A 26 1.51 8.38 -9.06
C TYR A 26 2.58 7.28 -9.05
N ALA A 27 2.44 6.24 -9.87
CA ALA A 27 3.45 5.17 -9.97
C ALA A 27 4.75 5.72 -10.56
N GLN A 28 5.86 5.57 -9.83
CA GLN A 28 7.19 6.06 -10.23
C GLN A 28 8.22 4.94 -10.31
N ALA A 29 8.12 3.92 -9.45
CA ALA A 29 9.08 2.83 -9.37
C ALA A 29 8.57 1.59 -10.09
N ASP A 30 9.41 1.03 -10.96
CA ASP A 30 9.17 -0.27 -11.60
C ASP A 30 9.57 -1.42 -10.66
N GLY A 31 9.02 -2.63 -10.91
CA GLY A 31 9.46 -3.85 -10.21
C GLY A 31 8.40 -4.54 -9.35
N SER A 32 7.20 -3.98 -9.25
CA SER A 32 6.07 -4.64 -8.59
C SER A 32 5.27 -5.51 -9.57
N VAL A 33 4.80 -6.67 -9.12
CA VAL A 33 3.92 -7.54 -9.90
C VAL A 33 2.43 -7.23 -9.68
N ALA A 34 2.09 -6.29 -8.80
CA ALA A 34 0.71 -5.86 -8.56
C ALA A 34 0.62 -4.36 -8.34
N ALA A 35 -0.41 -3.73 -8.89
CA ALA A 35 -0.75 -2.34 -8.59
C ALA A 35 -1.47 -2.24 -7.23
N PRO A 36 -1.28 -1.15 -6.46
CA PRO A 36 -2.04 -0.89 -5.24
C PRO A 36 -3.48 -0.47 -5.61
N THR A 37 -4.37 -1.47 -5.73
CA THR A 37 -5.72 -1.29 -6.29
C THR A 37 -6.56 -0.21 -5.62
N ALA A 38 -6.36 0.04 -4.32
CA ALA A 38 -7.02 1.17 -3.63
C ALA A 38 -6.61 2.54 -4.20
N GLY A 39 -5.41 2.63 -4.75
CA GLY A 39 -4.88 3.83 -5.39
C GLY A 39 -5.45 4.11 -6.77
N LEU A 40 -6.00 3.10 -7.46
CA LEU A 40 -6.63 3.27 -8.77
C LEU A 40 -7.87 4.17 -8.75
N HIS A 41 -8.44 4.40 -7.58
CA HIS A 41 -9.57 5.32 -7.40
C HIS A 41 -9.16 6.80 -7.31
N PHE A 42 -7.87 7.09 -7.29
CA PHE A 42 -7.36 8.46 -7.22
C PHE A 42 -7.12 9.00 -8.62
N THR A 43 -7.69 10.16 -8.88
CA THR A 43 -7.48 10.93 -10.11
C THR A 43 -6.66 12.19 -9.82
N PRO A 44 -6.06 12.84 -10.83
CA PRO A 44 -5.37 14.12 -10.64
C PRO A 44 -6.27 15.18 -9.99
N GLU A 45 -7.54 15.23 -10.38
CA GLU A 45 -8.53 16.18 -9.85
C GLU A 45 -8.82 15.89 -8.36
N LEU A 46 -8.91 14.61 -7.97
CA LEU A 46 -9.10 14.24 -6.56
C LEU A 46 -7.89 14.64 -5.72
N LEU A 47 -6.67 14.41 -6.21
CA LEU A 47 -5.45 14.83 -5.50
C LEU A 47 -5.37 16.34 -5.37
N ALA A 48 -5.74 17.09 -6.42
CA ALA A 48 -5.79 18.55 -6.35
C ALA A 48 -6.80 19.04 -5.29
N ARG A 49 -8.01 18.49 -5.28
CA ARG A 49 -9.03 18.83 -4.27
C ARG A 49 -8.62 18.46 -2.85
N LEU A 50 -7.91 17.37 -2.65
CA LEU A 50 -7.37 17.01 -1.34
C LEU A 50 -6.34 18.05 -0.87
N SER A 51 -5.44 18.47 -1.78
CA SER A 51 -4.46 19.51 -1.51
C SER A 51 -5.12 20.85 -1.15
N GLU A 52 -6.15 21.28 -1.92
CA GLU A 52 -6.93 22.48 -1.64
C GLU A 52 -7.65 22.43 -0.29
N ALA A 53 -8.06 21.23 0.13
CA ALA A 53 -8.66 20.99 1.45
C ALA A 53 -7.64 20.90 2.59
N GLY A 54 -6.35 21.14 2.32
CA GLY A 54 -5.27 21.05 3.31
C GLY A 54 -4.86 19.63 3.68
N VAL A 55 -5.22 18.64 2.87
CA VAL A 55 -4.78 17.24 3.06
C VAL A 55 -3.43 17.04 2.38
N GLU A 56 -2.41 16.78 3.17
CA GLU A 56 -1.08 16.46 2.66
C GLU A 56 -1.00 15.01 2.19
N THR A 57 -0.37 14.78 1.04
CA THR A 57 -0.14 13.44 0.49
C THR A 57 1.33 13.06 0.55
N CYS A 58 1.61 11.84 1.02
CA CYS A 58 2.94 11.25 1.04
C CYS A 58 2.91 9.91 0.30
N PHE A 59 4.02 9.55 -0.31
CA PHE A 59 4.16 8.31 -1.07
C PHE A 59 5.20 7.40 -0.42
N VAL A 60 4.92 6.12 -0.49
CA VAL A 60 5.81 5.04 -0.06
C VAL A 60 5.90 4.00 -1.17
N THR A 61 6.99 3.27 -1.26
CA THR A 61 7.21 2.27 -2.30
C THR A 61 7.20 0.87 -1.69
N LEU A 62 6.42 -0.03 -2.25
CA LEU A 62 6.48 -1.46 -1.93
C LEU A 62 6.56 -2.27 -3.22
N HIS A 63 7.56 -3.14 -3.30
CA HIS A 63 7.72 -4.08 -4.38
C HIS A 63 6.97 -5.37 -4.06
N VAL A 64 5.73 -5.47 -4.53
CA VAL A 64 4.89 -6.65 -4.34
C VAL A 64 5.44 -7.80 -5.19
N GLY A 65 5.87 -8.86 -4.55
CA GLY A 65 6.38 -10.07 -5.21
C GLY A 65 5.28 -11.03 -5.66
N ALA A 66 5.62 -11.94 -6.58
CA ALA A 66 4.69 -12.96 -7.09
C ALA A 66 4.14 -13.90 -6.00
N GLY A 67 4.85 -14.02 -4.87
CA GLY A 67 4.44 -14.85 -3.73
C GLY A 67 3.13 -14.41 -3.07
N THR A 68 2.74 -13.13 -3.22
CA THR A 68 1.47 -12.60 -2.69
C THR A 68 0.23 -13.27 -3.29
N PHE A 69 0.36 -13.86 -4.47
CA PHE A 69 -0.74 -14.55 -5.16
C PHE A 69 -0.81 -16.06 -4.86
N LEU A 70 0.12 -16.58 -4.05
CA LEU A 70 0.07 -17.99 -3.66
C LEU A 70 -1.07 -18.22 -2.67
N PRO A 71 -1.86 -19.30 -2.84
CA PRO A 71 -2.91 -19.64 -1.91
C PRO A 71 -2.34 -19.86 -0.50
N VAL A 72 -2.99 -19.31 0.49
CA VAL A 72 -2.71 -19.64 1.91
C VAL A 72 -3.07 -21.10 2.12
N LYS A 73 -2.07 -21.96 2.35
CA LYS A 73 -2.23 -23.42 2.51
C LYS A 73 -2.26 -23.88 3.96
N VAL A 74 -2.34 -22.95 4.91
CA VAL A 74 -2.36 -23.26 6.33
C VAL A 74 -3.74 -22.93 6.92
N ASP A 75 -4.28 -23.83 7.72
CA ASP A 75 -5.55 -23.64 8.41
C ASP A 75 -5.39 -22.74 9.65
N ASP A 76 -4.15 -22.49 10.08
CA ASP A 76 -3.82 -21.65 11.22
C ASP A 76 -3.06 -20.40 10.77
N ILE A 77 -3.58 -19.22 11.16
CA ILE A 77 -3.00 -17.91 10.85
C ILE A 77 -1.63 -17.75 11.52
N ASP A 78 -1.42 -18.34 12.68
CA ASP A 78 -0.16 -18.24 13.43
C ASP A 78 1.00 -18.99 12.76
N GLY A 79 0.69 -19.98 11.90
CA GLY A 79 1.65 -20.72 11.08
C GLY A 79 1.95 -20.07 9.71
N HIS A 80 1.22 -19.04 9.33
CA HIS A 80 1.38 -18.41 8.02
C HIS A 80 2.56 -17.45 7.99
N ARG A 81 3.63 -17.83 7.27
CA ARG A 81 4.69 -16.90 6.92
C ARG A 81 4.29 -16.10 5.68
N MET A 82 3.98 -14.82 5.87
CA MET A 82 3.85 -13.89 4.75
C MET A 82 5.16 -13.85 3.97
N HIS A 83 5.06 -13.89 2.64
CA HIS A 83 6.23 -13.57 1.81
C HIS A 83 6.68 -12.14 2.12
N ALA A 84 7.94 -12.01 2.44
CA ALA A 84 8.54 -10.71 2.65
C ALA A 84 8.54 -9.93 1.33
N GLU A 85 8.18 -8.66 1.41
CA GLU A 85 8.14 -7.74 0.28
C GLU A 85 8.98 -6.54 0.62
N PHE A 86 9.94 -6.21 -0.24
CA PHE A 86 10.82 -5.06 -0.03
C PHE A 86 10.03 -3.76 -0.10
N GLY A 87 10.16 -2.94 0.94
CA GLY A 87 9.47 -1.66 1.05
C GLY A 87 10.41 -0.52 1.43
N GLU A 88 10.04 0.69 1.01
CA GLU A 88 10.82 1.88 1.27
C GLU A 88 9.94 3.02 1.78
N VAL A 89 10.38 3.63 2.90
CA VAL A 89 9.91 4.91 3.43
C VAL A 89 11.12 5.83 3.51
N SER A 90 11.16 6.84 2.65
CA SER A 90 12.28 7.79 2.64
C SER A 90 12.38 8.59 3.93
N PRO A 91 13.57 9.12 4.29
CA PRO A 91 13.73 9.99 5.46
C PRO A 91 12.77 11.20 5.42
N GLU A 92 12.60 11.81 4.26
CA GLU A 92 11.69 12.93 4.07
C GLU A 92 10.24 12.53 4.33
N THR A 93 9.79 11.40 3.78
CA THR A 93 8.43 10.89 4.01
C THR A 93 8.21 10.58 5.49
N ALA A 94 9.16 9.93 6.15
CA ALA A 94 9.06 9.62 7.59
C ALA A 94 8.93 10.90 8.44
N GLU A 95 9.73 11.92 8.14
CA GLU A 95 9.68 13.21 8.84
C GLU A 95 8.32 13.91 8.63
N ARG A 96 7.80 13.93 7.40
CA ARG A 96 6.50 14.54 7.08
C ARG A 96 5.36 13.85 7.81
N LEU A 97 5.34 12.51 7.83
CA LEU A 97 4.34 11.72 8.56
C LEU A 97 4.36 12.02 10.06
N ASN A 98 5.54 12.06 10.69
CA ASN A 98 5.67 12.36 12.11
C ASN A 98 5.24 13.79 12.41
N ARG A 99 5.66 14.77 11.62
CA ARG A 99 5.26 16.18 11.77
C ARG A 99 3.75 16.37 11.69
N ALA A 100 3.09 15.69 10.76
CA ALA A 100 1.63 15.74 10.64
C ALA A 100 0.94 15.21 11.91
N ARG A 101 1.45 14.12 12.50
CA ARG A 101 0.93 13.56 13.77
C ARG A 101 1.19 14.48 14.94
N ASP A 102 2.39 15.02 15.06
CA ASP A 102 2.77 15.95 16.15
C ASP A 102 1.91 17.22 16.13
N ALA A 103 1.45 17.62 14.93
CA ALA A 103 0.48 18.70 14.75
C ALA A 103 -0.99 18.29 15.04
N GLY A 104 -1.24 17.07 15.52
CA GLY A 104 -2.58 16.55 15.79
C GLY A 104 -3.33 16.06 14.54
N GLY A 105 -2.66 15.94 13.41
CA GLY A 105 -3.19 15.36 12.18
C GLY A 105 -3.36 13.84 12.26
N ARG A 106 -4.11 13.29 11.31
CA ARG A 106 -4.35 11.84 11.18
C ARG A 106 -3.63 11.27 9.98
N LEU A 107 -3.04 10.07 10.14
CA LEU A 107 -2.45 9.31 9.04
C LEU A 107 -3.46 8.31 8.46
N ILE A 108 -3.85 8.52 7.22
CA ILE A 108 -4.78 7.66 6.50
C ILE A 108 -4.03 6.94 5.38
N CYS A 109 -3.82 5.65 5.54
CA CYS A 109 -3.18 4.84 4.51
C CYS A 109 -4.15 4.47 3.38
N VAL A 110 -3.72 4.63 2.14
CA VAL A 110 -4.47 4.20 0.96
C VAL A 110 -4.03 2.80 0.55
N GLY A 111 -4.84 1.81 0.90
CA GLY A 111 -4.58 0.38 0.66
C GLY A 111 -3.90 -0.34 1.82
N THR A 112 -3.91 -1.66 1.73
CA THR A 112 -3.26 -2.53 2.72
C THR A 112 -1.75 -2.49 2.60
N THR A 113 -1.24 -2.27 1.40
CA THR A 113 0.17 -2.15 1.06
C THR A 113 0.86 -1.00 1.81
N SER A 114 0.32 0.22 1.68
CA SER A 114 0.84 1.39 2.39
C SER A 114 0.69 1.26 3.90
N LEU A 115 -0.42 0.70 4.37
CA LEU A 115 -0.64 0.46 5.80
C LEU A 115 0.42 -0.47 6.38
N ARG A 116 0.65 -1.62 5.72
CA ARG A 116 1.65 -2.60 6.14
C ARG A 116 3.04 -1.97 6.22
N LEU A 117 3.42 -1.18 5.21
CA LEU A 117 4.73 -0.57 5.16
C LEU A 117 4.92 0.51 6.25
N VAL A 118 3.94 1.39 6.44
CA VAL A 118 3.99 2.42 7.49
C VAL A 118 4.06 1.78 8.88
N GLU A 119 3.30 0.71 9.13
CA GLU A 119 3.34 -0.02 10.40
C GLU A 119 4.66 -0.80 10.59
N SER A 120 5.28 -1.29 9.50
CA SER A 120 6.63 -1.91 9.57
C SER A 120 7.70 -0.90 9.91
N ALA A 121 7.59 0.32 9.41
CA ALA A 121 8.49 1.42 9.67
C ALA A 121 8.27 2.08 11.04
N ALA A 122 7.13 1.82 11.69
CA ALA A 122 6.77 2.45 12.97
C ALA A 122 7.38 1.71 14.17
N GLY A 123 8.07 2.45 15.05
CA GLY A 123 8.48 1.99 16.36
C GLY A 123 7.32 1.86 17.36
N GLU A 124 7.60 1.40 18.58
CA GLU A 124 6.59 1.17 19.63
C GLU A 124 5.81 2.44 20.00
N ALA A 125 6.46 3.59 19.95
CA ALA A 125 5.82 4.89 20.19
C ALA A 125 5.03 5.43 18.98
N GLY A 126 4.94 4.66 17.90
CA GLY A 126 4.27 5.05 16.65
C GLY A 126 5.07 6.03 15.80
N VAL A 127 6.31 6.35 16.15
CA VAL A 127 7.18 7.19 15.33
C VAL A 127 7.63 6.41 14.11
N VAL A 128 7.31 6.93 12.93
CA VAL A 128 7.74 6.35 11.66
C VAL A 128 9.21 6.69 11.42
N ARG A 129 10.00 5.69 11.08
CA ARG A 129 11.43 5.83 10.78
C ARG A 129 11.68 5.61 9.29
N PRO A 130 12.78 6.16 8.74
CA PRO A 130 13.26 5.72 7.43
C PRO A 130 13.38 4.20 7.41
N PHE A 131 12.90 3.60 6.35
CA PHE A 131 12.83 2.15 6.21
C PHE A 131 13.18 1.76 4.77
N ALA A 132 14.03 0.78 4.59
CA ALA A 132 14.37 0.20 3.29
C ALA A 132 14.77 -1.27 3.52
N ASP A 133 13.78 -2.15 3.65
CA ASP A 133 13.98 -3.55 3.98
C ASP A 133 12.71 -4.37 3.65
N ASP A 134 12.77 -5.66 3.89
CA ASP A 134 11.62 -6.54 3.84
C ASP A 134 10.58 -6.21 4.91
N THR A 135 9.31 -6.20 4.52
CA THR A 135 8.20 -5.90 5.43
C THR A 135 7.74 -7.14 6.18
N PRO A 136 8.12 -7.32 7.45
CA PRO A 136 7.76 -8.52 8.21
C PRO A 136 6.32 -8.45 8.77
N THR A 137 5.72 -7.28 8.79
CA THR A 137 4.48 -7.03 9.53
C THR A 137 3.28 -7.72 8.90
N LEU A 138 2.65 -8.60 9.66
CA LEU A 138 1.35 -9.20 9.36
C LEU A 138 0.24 -8.44 10.11
N ILE A 139 -0.68 -7.83 9.36
CA ILE A 139 -1.85 -7.15 9.93
C ILE A 139 -2.97 -8.18 10.11
N THR A 140 -3.12 -8.68 11.32
CA THR A 140 -4.16 -9.65 11.68
C THR A 140 -5.42 -8.95 12.21
N PRO A 141 -6.58 -9.65 12.31
CA PRO A 141 -7.70 -9.18 13.13
C PRO A 141 -7.23 -8.90 14.57
N ARG A 142 -7.52 -7.74 15.14
CA ARG A 142 -7.04 -7.22 16.44
C ARG A 142 -5.63 -6.64 16.45
N TYR A 143 -4.96 -6.49 15.30
CA TYR A 143 -3.70 -5.75 15.24
C TYR A 143 -3.90 -4.32 15.78
N ARG A 144 -3.02 -3.89 16.68
CA ARG A 144 -3.02 -2.53 17.22
C ARG A 144 -2.12 -1.67 16.35
N PHE A 145 -2.73 -0.74 15.62
CA PHE A 145 -2.00 0.21 14.80
C PHE A 145 -1.18 1.15 15.70
N ARG A 146 0.06 1.39 15.28
CA ARG A 146 1.01 2.26 15.97
C ARG A 146 1.07 3.65 15.37
N ALA A 147 1.11 3.73 14.05
CA ALA A 147 1.25 4.98 13.32
C ALA A 147 -0.02 5.38 12.57
N ALA A 148 -0.73 4.45 11.95
CA ALA A 148 -1.88 4.74 11.12
C ALA A 148 -3.17 4.92 11.96
N ASP A 149 -3.92 5.98 11.67
CA ASP A 149 -5.25 6.25 12.29
C ASP A 149 -6.41 5.66 11.49
N GLY A 150 -6.15 5.29 10.24
CA GLY A 150 -7.15 4.69 9.37
C GLY A 150 -6.57 4.19 8.06
N ARG A 151 -7.40 3.43 7.32
CA ARG A 151 -7.07 3.01 5.97
C ARG A 151 -8.24 3.21 5.03
N LYS A 152 -7.94 3.60 3.79
CA LYS A 152 -8.86 3.57 2.67
C LYS A 152 -8.57 2.31 1.85
N VAL A 153 -9.54 1.41 1.76
CA VAL A 153 -9.46 0.20 0.91
C VAL A 153 -10.42 0.42 -0.25
N GLY A 154 -9.97 0.14 -1.46
CA GLY A 154 -10.87 0.04 -2.60
C GLY A 154 -11.89 -1.07 -2.32
N ARG A 155 -13.18 -0.85 -2.61
CA ARG A 155 -14.16 -1.93 -2.58
C ARG A 155 -13.81 -2.92 -3.68
N ALA A 156 -13.45 -4.14 -3.33
CA ALA A 156 -13.62 -5.25 -4.25
C ALA A 156 -15.13 -5.39 -4.52
N HIS A 157 -15.53 -5.36 -5.78
CA HIS A 157 -16.90 -5.65 -6.16
C HIS A 157 -17.24 -7.09 -5.75
N GLY A 158 -18.33 -7.26 -5.02
CA GLY A 158 -18.91 -8.55 -4.73
C GLY A 158 -18.98 -8.89 -3.25
N GLY A 159 -20.04 -8.47 -2.64
CA GLY A 159 -20.46 -8.87 -1.30
C GLY A 159 -21.63 -8.01 -0.87
N THR A 160 -22.82 -8.35 -1.33
CA THR A 160 -24.07 -7.98 -0.68
C THR A 160 -24.09 -8.49 0.76
N PRO A 161 -24.78 -7.80 1.67
CA PRO A 161 -24.80 -8.08 3.11
C PRO A 161 -25.28 -9.46 3.44
#